data_33eaca11d9c0827d2a3d01c5bf8887e4
#
_entry.id   33eaca11d9c0827d2a3d01c5bf8887e4
#
_cell.length_a   1.000
_cell.length_b   1.000
_cell.length_c   1.000
_cell.angle_alpha   90.00
_cell.angle_beta   90.00
_cell.angle_gamma   90.00
#
_symmetry.space_group_name_H-M   'P 1'
#
loop_
_entity.id
_entity.type
_entity.pdbx_description
1 polymer ?
#
loop_
_entity_poly.entity_id
_entity_poly.type
_entity_poly.pdbx_seq_one_letter_code
_entity_poly.pdbx_strand_id
1 'polypeptide(L)'
;MTKILKIALLILFFLSYITSAQSKKTDTLVTSDHVKLYTKKSGKGPICIFIHGGPGAWSESFESLGGSRLESDLTMIYYDQRGSGRSANSPEENYSLNRMVEDIEELRKNSGTEKIYLLAHSFGGILAVHYAKKYPDHLKGIILANCTLNLKYSLQEQINYMNQVMKTNYKSTEATLLSDFIKIKGDLSKKGLDYKMLSDEKQNIDLLNTIDRKNPSTYAFAQKAFSIQEYWEDHTPLTRSVKIPTLIITGTKDHSIGKNHFKSFSFPDQQIAEINGGHFLYYEKNKEFVKAVSDFIHKTEGFKRNMN
;
A
#
# COMPACT_ATOMS: atom_id res chain seq x y z
N MET A 1 -45.48 -11.19 -38.57
CA MET A 1 -44.99 -10.61 -37.26
C MET A 1 -45.35 -9.14 -37.22
N THR A 2 -46.29 -8.77 -36.38
CA THR A 2 -46.84 -7.44 -36.26
C THR A 2 -45.83 -6.46 -35.68
N LYS A 3 -45.91 -5.17 -36.04
CA LYS A 3 -45.03 -4.11 -35.55
C LYS A 3 -44.91 -4.09 -34.02
N ILE A 4 -45.92 -4.52 -33.30
CA ILE A 4 -45.97 -4.61 -31.80
C ILE A 4 -44.98 -5.66 -31.28
N LEU A 5 -44.82 -6.80 -31.99
CA LEU A 5 -43.88 -7.87 -31.59
C LEU A 5 -42.42 -7.46 -31.78
N LYS A 6 -42.11 -6.59 -32.75
CA LYS A 6 -40.75 -6.06 -32.97
C LYS A 6 -40.38 -5.03 -31.89
N ILE A 7 -41.34 -4.23 -31.41
CA ILE A 7 -41.09 -3.26 -30.36
C ILE A 7 -40.90 -3.96 -29.00
N ALA A 8 -41.67 -5.02 -28.72
CA ALA A 8 -41.49 -5.83 -27.50
C ALA A 8 -40.11 -6.56 -27.45
N LEU A 9 -39.63 -7.04 -28.60
CA LEU A 9 -38.29 -7.63 -28.67
C LEU A 9 -37.15 -6.61 -28.50
N LEU A 10 -37.34 -5.36 -28.97
CA LEU A 10 -36.33 -4.30 -28.78
C LEU A 10 -36.28 -3.84 -27.31
N ILE A 11 -37.42 -3.80 -26.61
CA ILE A 11 -37.45 -3.44 -25.18
C ILE A 11 -36.85 -4.54 -24.32
N LEU A 12 -37.01 -5.81 -24.66
CA LEU A 12 -36.37 -6.95 -23.98
C LEU A 12 -34.86 -6.96 -24.18
N PHE A 13 -34.33 -6.47 -25.31
CA PHE A 13 -32.89 -6.36 -25.56
C PHE A 13 -32.23 -5.19 -24.82
N PHE A 14 -32.99 -4.11 -24.53
CA PHE A 14 -32.48 -2.98 -23.75
C PHE A 14 -32.51 -3.22 -22.23
N LEU A 15 -33.34 -4.16 -21.75
CA LEU A 15 -33.39 -4.52 -20.33
C LEU A 15 -32.26 -5.46 -19.88
N SER A 16 -31.52 -6.05 -20.82
CA SER A 16 -30.40 -6.96 -20.50
C SER A 16 -29.05 -6.24 -20.31
N TYR A 17 -28.98 -4.94 -20.47
CA TYR A 17 -27.78 -4.11 -20.22
C TYR A 17 -27.90 -3.25 -18.95
N ILE A 18 -28.63 -3.70 -17.92
CA ILE A 18 -28.35 -3.23 -16.57
C ILE A 18 -27.09 -3.98 -16.12
N THR A 19 -25.96 -3.56 -16.64
CA THR A 19 -24.68 -3.84 -15.99
C THR A 19 -24.82 -3.27 -14.59
N SER A 20 -24.83 -4.14 -13.60
CA SER A 20 -24.72 -3.77 -12.20
C SER A 20 -23.42 -2.96 -12.07
N ALA A 21 -23.50 -1.67 -12.28
CA ALA A 21 -22.49 -0.73 -11.87
C ALA A 21 -22.44 -0.85 -10.35
N GLN A 22 -21.53 -1.68 -9.85
CA GLN A 22 -21.30 -1.86 -8.42
C GLN A 22 -20.94 -0.48 -7.88
N SER A 23 -21.85 0.16 -7.17
CA SER A 23 -21.68 1.53 -6.69
C SER A 23 -20.44 1.55 -5.78
N LYS A 24 -19.46 2.34 -6.15
CA LYS A 24 -18.34 2.66 -5.29
C LYS A 24 -18.88 3.33 -4.04
N LYS A 25 -18.97 2.58 -2.95
CA LYS A 25 -19.49 3.09 -1.69
C LYS A 25 -18.33 3.66 -0.88
N THR A 26 -18.29 4.98 -0.76
CA THR A 26 -17.46 5.65 0.24
C THR A 26 -18.18 5.62 1.57
N ASP A 27 -17.49 5.16 2.60
CA ASP A 27 -18.00 5.07 3.96
C ASP A 27 -17.01 5.71 4.93
N THR A 28 -17.49 5.94 6.14
CA THR A 28 -16.64 6.32 7.26
C THR A 28 -16.75 5.24 8.33
N LEU A 29 -15.64 4.61 8.69
CA LEU A 29 -15.57 3.75 9.86
C LEU A 29 -15.26 4.62 11.08
N VAL A 30 -16.07 4.52 12.13
CA VAL A 30 -15.76 5.10 13.43
C VAL A 30 -15.12 4.01 14.28
N THR A 31 -13.87 4.22 14.68
CA THR A 31 -13.11 3.27 15.50
C THR A 31 -13.58 3.24 16.95
N SER A 32 -13.15 2.24 17.70
CA SER A 32 -13.48 2.09 19.14
C SER A 32 -13.01 3.26 20.01
N ASP A 33 -11.99 3.99 19.56
CA ASP A 33 -11.50 5.24 20.17
C ASP A 33 -12.03 6.51 19.46
N HIS A 34 -13.16 6.36 18.74
CA HIS A 34 -13.94 7.44 18.11
C HIS A 34 -13.23 8.22 16.97
N VAL A 35 -12.15 7.68 16.40
CA VAL A 35 -11.52 8.28 15.21
C VAL A 35 -12.29 7.86 13.96
N LYS A 36 -12.58 8.83 13.09
CA LYS A 36 -13.26 8.60 11.81
C LYS A 36 -12.23 8.27 10.73
N LEU A 37 -12.26 7.04 10.24
CA LEU A 37 -11.42 6.60 9.13
C LEU A 37 -12.21 6.67 7.83
N TYR A 38 -11.64 7.31 6.83
CA TYR A 38 -12.16 7.23 5.46
C TYR A 38 -11.97 5.81 4.94
N THR A 39 -13.03 5.26 4.34
CA THR A 39 -12.98 3.96 3.68
C THR A 39 -13.71 4.00 2.35
N LYS A 40 -13.26 3.18 1.41
CA LYS A 40 -13.92 2.95 0.13
C LYS A 40 -13.82 1.48 -0.21
N LYS A 41 -14.96 0.84 -0.46
CA LYS A 41 -15.04 -0.56 -0.87
C LYS A 41 -15.41 -0.65 -2.34
N SER A 42 -14.63 -1.40 -3.12
CA SER A 42 -14.85 -1.55 -4.56
C SER A 42 -14.31 -2.90 -5.05
N GLY A 43 -14.86 -3.40 -6.17
CA GLY A 43 -14.43 -4.63 -6.78
C GLY A 43 -15.25 -5.85 -6.36
N LYS A 44 -14.77 -7.04 -6.72
CA LYS A 44 -15.40 -8.33 -6.45
C LYS A 44 -14.36 -9.40 -6.14
N GLY A 45 -14.71 -10.34 -5.32
CA GLY A 45 -13.81 -11.42 -4.89
C GLY A 45 -13.46 -11.31 -3.40
N PRO A 46 -12.40 -12.02 -2.95
CA PRO A 46 -11.95 -11.95 -1.57
C PRO A 46 -11.63 -10.52 -1.12
N ILE A 47 -11.89 -10.22 0.15
CA ILE A 47 -11.58 -8.90 0.72
C ILE A 47 -10.06 -8.72 0.83
N CYS A 48 -9.58 -7.57 0.35
CA CYS A 48 -8.21 -7.12 0.51
C CYS A 48 -8.18 -5.69 1.04
N ILE A 49 -7.54 -5.48 2.18
CA ILE A 49 -7.33 -4.13 2.73
C ILE A 49 -5.98 -3.62 2.22
N PHE A 50 -6.00 -2.43 1.60
CA PHE A 50 -4.79 -1.73 1.18
C PHE A 50 -4.25 -0.84 2.30
N ILE A 51 -3.00 -1.07 2.70
CA ILE A 51 -2.29 -0.31 3.72
C ILE A 51 -1.26 0.59 3.02
N HIS A 52 -1.57 1.88 2.92
CA HIS A 52 -0.69 2.83 2.25
C HIS A 52 0.61 3.09 3.01
N GLY A 53 1.59 3.63 2.30
CA GLY A 53 2.89 4.02 2.84
C GLY A 53 2.90 5.43 3.45
N GLY A 54 4.05 6.04 3.39
CA GLY A 54 4.38 7.34 3.97
C GLY A 54 5.50 7.18 4.99
N PRO A 55 5.28 7.48 6.30
CA PRO A 55 3.98 7.76 6.98
C PRO A 55 3.28 9.01 6.44
N GLY A 56 1.95 9.01 6.50
CA GLY A 56 1.14 10.17 6.12
C GLY A 56 0.75 10.30 4.64
N ALA A 57 0.99 9.26 3.80
CA ALA A 57 0.39 9.17 2.47
C ALA A 57 -1.13 8.96 2.54
N TRP A 58 -1.77 8.54 1.47
CA TRP A 58 -3.19 8.21 1.41
C TRP A 58 -3.48 7.14 0.37
N SER A 59 -4.65 6.55 0.43
CA SER A 59 -5.02 5.44 -0.47
C SER A 59 -5.37 5.88 -1.89
N GLU A 60 -5.72 7.14 -2.10
CA GLU A 60 -6.11 7.68 -3.41
C GLU A 60 -5.03 7.52 -4.47
N SER A 61 -3.76 7.75 -4.10
CA SER A 61 -2.64 7.64 -5.04
C SER A 61 -2.53 6.22 -5.60
N PHE A 62 -2.68 5.21 -4.74
CA PHE A 62 -2.68 3.81 -5.18
C PHE A 62 -3.89 3.48 -6.06
N GLU A 63 -5.09 3.84 -5.61
CA GLU A 63 -6.32 3.56 -6.36
C GLU A 63 -6.28 4.20 -7.75
N SER A 64 -5.99 5.50 -7.82
CA SER A 64 -6.03 6.28 -9.05
C SER A 64 -4.91 5.93 -10.04
N LEU A 65 -3.76 5.47 -9.55
CA LEU A 65 -2.59 5.15 -10.37
C LEU A 65 -2.46 3.66 -10.70
N GLY A 66 -3.54 2.91 -10.63
CA GLY A 66 -3.61 1.55 -11.18
C GLY A 66 -3.90 0.45 -10.19
N GLY A 67 -3.93 0.72 -8.87
CA GLY A 67 -4.36 -0.25 -7.86
C GLY A 67 -5.80 -0.73 -8.06
N SER A 68 -6.67 0.12 -8.63
CA SER A 68 -8.05 -0.24 -8.97
C SER A 68 -8.18 -1.37 -9.99
N ARG A 69 -7.12 -1.71 -10.74
CA ARG A 69 -7.15 -2.89 -11.62
C ARG A 69 -7.25 -4.21 -10.88
N LEU A 70 -6.88 -4.24 -9.60
CA LEU A 70 -7.05 -5.41 -8.75
C LEU A 70 -8.52 -5.70 -8.39
N GLU A 71 -9.41 -4.74 -8.63
CA GLU A 71 -10.85 -4.87 -8.34
C GLU A 71 -11.55 -5.94 -9.22
N SER A 72 -10.88 -6.43 -10.28
CA SER A 72 -11.35 -7.58 -11.04
C SER A 72 -11.29 -8.90 -10.27
N ASP A 73 -10.32 -9.05 -9.37
CA ASP A 73 -10.02 -10.29 -8.65
C ASP A 73 -10.26 -10.17 -7.14
N LEU A 74 -10.30 -8.94 -6.63
CA LEU A 74 -10.40 -8.63 -5.21
C LEU A 74 -11.51 -7.60 -4.92
N THR A 75 -12.14 -7.74 -3.80
CA THR A 75 -12.89 -6.65 -3.20
C THR A 75 -11.91 -5.82 -2.37
N MET A 76 -11.47 -4.70 -2.94
CA MET A 76 -10.54 -3.80 -2.30
C MET A 76 -11.23 -2.93 -1.25
N ILE A 77 -10.59 -2.80 -0.08
CA ILE A 77 -10.91 -1.77 0.91
C ILE A 77 -9.73 -0.79 0.92
N TYR A 78 -9.95 0.37 0.34
CA TYR A 78 -9.05 1.50 0.44
C TYR A 78 -9.40 2.27 1.70
N TYR A 79 -8.44 2.54 2.55
CA TYR A 79 -8.63 3.40 3.71
C TYR A 79 -7.45 4.33 3.87
N ASP A 80 -7.69 5.48 4.43
CA ASP A 80 -6.63 6.37 4.84
C ASP A 80 -6.36 6.13 6.34
N GLN A 81 -5.10 5.94 6.70
CA GLN A 81 -4.70 5.75 8.09
C GLN A 81 -5.06 6.98 8.92
N ARG A 82 -5.34 6.81 10.22
CA ARG A 82 -5.62 7.94 11.12
C ARG A 82 -4.55 9.04 10.99
N GLY A 83 -4.97 10.29 10.99
CA GLY A 83 -4.07 11.44 10.81
C GLY A 83 -3.46 11.57 9.42
N SER A 84 -4.02 10.87 8.42
CA SER A 84 -3.59 10.87 7.03
C SER A 84 -4.77 11.01 6.08
N GLY A 85 -4.54 11.56 4.90
CA GLY A 85 -5.55 11.64 3.84
C GLY A 85 -6.83 12.32 4.31
N ARG A 86 -7.93 11.61 4.10
CA ARG A 86 -9.30 12.03 4.45
C ARG A 86 -9.76 11.57 5.83
N SER A 87 -8.91 10.80 6.54
CA SER A 87 -9.20 10.33 7.88
C SER A 87 -8.95 11.40 8.93
N ALA A 88 -9.71 11.33 10.02
CA ALA A 88 -9.54 12.25 11.13
C ALA A 88 -8.21 12.04 11.88
N ASN A 89 -7.74 13.09 12.53
CA ASN A 89 -6.66 12.98 13.49
C ASN A 89 -7.15 12.26 14.76
N SER A 90 -6.23 11.61 15.46
CA SER A 90 -6.50 11.11 16.79
C SER A 90 -6.54 12.29 17.79
N PRO A 91 -7.63 12.50 18.53
CA PRO A 91 -7.69 13.57 19.52
C PRO A 91 -6.63 13.42 20.61
N GLU A 92 -6.27 12.20 20.96
CA GLU A 92 -5.25 11.87 21.96
C GLU A 92 -3.86 11.68 21.36
N GLU A 93 -3.68 12.03 20.08
CA GLU A 93 -2.45 11.80 19.31
C GLU A 93 -1.93 10.35 19.38
N ASN A 94 -2.84 9.38 19.54
CA ASN A 94 -2.49 7.97 19.62
C ASN A 94 -2.26 7.39 18.22
N TYR A 95 -1.01 7.38 17.81
CA TYR A 95 -0.50 6.79 16.57
C TYR A 95 0.45 5.62 16.84
N SER A 96 0.32 4.97 18.02
CA SER A 96 1.13 3.81 18.39
C SER A 96 0.94 2.68 17.38
N LEU A 97 1.98 1.88 17.16
CA LEU A 97 1.96 0.75 16.25
C LEU A 97 0.80 -0.20 16.54
N ASN A 98 0.55 -0.48 17.83
CA ASN A 98 -0.57 -1.31 18.25
C ASN A 98 -1.92 -0.70 17.83
N ARG A 99 -2.14 0.63 18.04
CA ARG A 99 -3.40 1.26 17.66
C ARG A 99 -3.63 1.23 16.14
N MET A 100 -2.58 1.47 15.36
CA MET A 100 -2.68 1.39 13.88
C MET A 100 -3.02 -0.02 13.41
N VAL A 101 -2.52 -1.05 14.10
CA VAL A 101 -2.87 -2.46 13.84
C VAL A 101 -4.34 -2.75 14.22
N GLU A 102 -4.83 -2.17 15.34
CA GLU A 102 -6.25 -2.30 15.71
C GLU A 102 -7.18 -1.65 14.69
N ASP A 103 -6.79 -0.54 14.07
CA ASP A 103 -7.58 0.07 13.00
C ASP A 103 -7.82 -0.92 11.84
N ILE A 104 -6.80 -1.68 11.48
CA ILE A 104 -6.92 -2.70 10.43
C ILE A 104 -7.88 -3.82 10.86
N GLU A 105 -7.83 -4.24 12.12
CA GLU A 105 -8.75 -5.25 12.66
C GLU A 105 -10.19 -4.75 12.69
N GLU A 106 -10.40 -3.49 13.02
CA GLU A 106 -11.73 -2.87 12.99
C GLU A 106 -12.28 -2.76 11.56
N LEU A 107 -11.42 -2.47 10.56
CA LEU A 107 -11.78 -2.53 9.14
C LEU A 107 -12.19 -3.94 8.72
N ARG A 108 -11.43 -4.97 9.13
CA ARG A 108 -11.79 -6.36 8.86
C ARG A 108 -13.16 -6.71 9.46
N LYS A 109 -13.37 -6.39 10.74
CA LYS A 109 -14.66 -6.63 11.42
C LYS A 109 -15.81 -5.95 10.69
N ASN A 110 -15.63 -4.68 10.32
CA ASN A 110 -16.63 -3.90 9.56
C ASN A 110 -16.90 -4.48 8.17
N SER A 111 -15.94 -5.20 7.58
CA SER A 111 -16.14 -5.85 6.28
C SER A 111 -17.07 -7.05 6.33
N GLY A 112 -17.33 -7.60 7.53
CA GLY A 112 -18.16 -8.77 7.75
C GLY A 112 -17.50 -10.09 7.35
N THR A 113 -16.18 -10.12 7.08
CA THR A 113 -15.47 -11.34 6.69
C THR A 113 -14.54 -11.84 7.81
N GLU A 114 -14.40 -13.16 7.91
CA GLU A 114 -13.51 -13.79 8.87
C GLU A 114 -12.04 -13.58 8.50
N LYS A 115 -11.69 -13.82 7.23
CA LYS A 115 -10.31 -13.75 6.73
C LYS A 115 -10.18 -12.83 5.55
N ILE A 116 -9.11 -12.04 5.54
CA ILE A 116 -8.80 -11.04 4.53
C ILE A 116 -7.41 -11.27 3.92
N TYR A 117 -7.15 -10.61 2.80
CA TYR A 117 -5.80 -10.29 2.36
C TYR A 117 -5.39 -8.91 2.86
N LEU A 118 -4.10 -8.71 3.09
CA LEU A 118 -3.50 -7.39 3.24
C LEU A 118 -2.58 -7.12 2.06
N LEU A 119 -2.69 -5.94 1.47
CA LEU A 119 -1.74 -5.43 0.51
C LEU A 119 -1.13 -4.16 1.09
N ALA A 120 0.14 -4.23 1.44
CA ALA A 120 0.86 -3.12 2.02
C ALA A 120 1.86 -2.52 1.03
N HIS A 121 2.04 -1.21 1.08
CA HIS A 121 3.05 -0.49 0.32
C HIS A 121 3.98 0.27 1.26
N SER A 122 5.28 0.21 0.98
CA SER A 122 6.27 1.05 1.67
C SER A 122 6.24 0.90 3.20
N PHE A 123 6.08 1.97 3.96
CA PHE A 123 5.91 1.98 5.42
C PHE A 123 4.78 1.07 5.90
N GLY A 124 3.71 0.90 5.11
CA GLY A 124 2.59 0.02 5.47
C GLY A 124 2.98 -1.43 5.75
N GLY A 125 4.16 -1.85 5.28
CA GLY A 125 4.72 -3.17 5.56
C GLY A 125 4.92 -3.44 7.06
N ILE A 126 5.34 -2.45 7.84
CA ILE A 126 5.50 -2.56 9.30
C ILE A 126 4.14 -2.91 9.93
N LEU A 127 3.08 -2.20 9.54
CA LEU A 127 1.73 -2.47 10.06
C LEU A 127 1.24 -3.87 9.67
N ALA A 128 1.49 -4.27 8.41
CA ALA A 128 1.04 -5.57 7.89
C ALA A 128 1.69 -6.75 8.63
N VAL A 129 3.01 -6.70 8.91
CA VAL A 129 3.68 -7.80 9.61
C VAL A 129 3.28 -7.87 11.08
N HIS A 130 3.03 -6.74 11.73
CA HIS A 130 2.53 -6.71 13.10
C HIS A 130 1.08 -7.20 13.18
N TYR A 131 0.23 -6.85 12.21
CA TYR A 131 -1.11 -7.41 12.11
C TYR A 131 -1.04 -8.93 11.92
N ALA A 132 -0.20 -9.42 11.01
CA ALA A 132 -0.05 -10.85 10.75
C ALA A 132 0.45 -11.63 11.97
N LYS A 133 1.30 -11.03 12.79
CA LYS A 133 1.75 -11.61 14.06
C LYS A 133 0.63 -11.66 15.10
N LYS A 134 -0.19 -10.60 15.19
CA LYS A 134 -1.24 -10.46 16.20
C LYS A 134 -2.51 -11.23 15.86
N TYR A 135 -2.89 -11.25 14.58
CA TYR A 135 -4.13 -11.82 14.07
C TYR A 135 -3.90 -12.83 12.93
N PRO A 136 -3.05 -13.86 13.11
CA PRO A 136 -2.71 -14.79 12.03
C PRO A 136 -3.94 -15.50 11.46
N ASP A 137 -4.91 -15.84 12.30
CA ASP A 137 -6.11 -16.58 11.90
C ASP A 137 -7.10 -15.73 11.07
N HIS A 138 -6.92 -14.41 11.05
CA HIS A 138 -7.74 -13.49 10.27
C HIS A 138 -7.18 -13.21 8.87
N LEU A 139 -6.10 -13.88 8.47
CA LEU A 139 -5.45 -13.69 7.18
C LEU A 139 -5.57 -14.90 6.27
N LYS A 140 -5.78 -14.65 4.99
CA LYS A 140 -5.58 -15.58 3.88
C LYS A 140 -4.18 -15.46 3.29
N GLY A 141 -3.65 -14.24 3.23
CA GLY A 141 -2.32 -13.93 2.71
C GLY A 141 -1.96 -12.46 2.90
N ILE A 142 -0.68 -12.17 2.77
CA ILE A 142 -0.14 -10.81 2.78
C ILE A 142 0.69 -10.53 1.52
N ILE A 143 0.58 -9.31 1.01
CA ILE A 143 1.32 -8.83 -0.15
C ILE A 143 2.09 -7.58 0.31
N LEU A 144 3.41 -7.65 0.21
CA LEU A 144 4.33 -6.58 0.59
C LEU A 144 4.93 -5.98 -0.69
N ALA A 145 4.44 -4.83 -1.11
CA ALA A 145 4.89 -4.13 -2.30
C ALA A 145 5.89 -3.02 -1.92
N ASN A 146 7.14 -3.20 -2.26
CA ASN A 146 8.22 -2.24 -1.93
C ASN A 146 8.14 -1.79 -0.45
N CYS A 147 8.02 -2.74 0.47
CA CYS A 147 7.84 -2.46 1.88
C CYS A 147 9.17 -2.34 2.63
N THR A 148 9.22 -1.38 3.56
CA THR A 148 10.25 -1.38 4.60
C THR A 148 9.76 -2.13 5.84
N LEU A 149 10.66 -2.90 6.44
CA LEU A 149 10.53 -3.48 7.77
C LEU A 149 11.67 -2.98 8.70
N ASN A 150 12.47 -2.03 8.21
CA ASN A 150 13.52 -1.39 8.99
C ASN A 150 13.76 0.02 8.43
N LEU A 151 13.23 1.03 9.14
CA LEU A 151 13.36 2.42 8.70
C LEU A 151 14.81 2.90 8.67
N LYS A 152 15.64 2.48 9.63
CA LYS A 152 17.05 2.87 9.68
C LYS A 152 17.78 2.41 8.43
N TYR A 153 17.58 1.14 8.05
CA TYR A 153 18.13 0.59 6.81
C TYR A 153 17.68 1.41 5.59
N SER A 154 16.37 1.64 5.46
CA SER A 154 15.84 2.35 4.29
C SER A 154 16.32 3.79 4.20
N LEU A 155 16.40 4.53 5.31
CA LEU A 155 16.94 5.88 5.33
C LEU A 155 18.44 5.91 4.96
N GLN A 156 19.21 4.94 5.45
CA GLN A 156 20.63 4.83 5.09
C GLN A 156 20.82 4.54 3.59
N GLU A 157 20.01 3.65 3.01
CA GLU A 157 20.04 3.37 1.57
C GLU A 157 19.64 4.60 0.75
N GLN A 158 18.66 5.36 1.21
CA GLN A 158 18.29 6.64 0.59
C GLN A 158 19.47 7.64 0.61
N ILE A 159 20.17 7.79 1.74
CA ILE A 159 21.34 8.66 1.84
C ILE A 159 22.43 8.19 0.88
N ASN A 160 22.71 6.88 0.82
CA ASN A 160 23.70 6.30 -0.09
C ASN A 160 23.36 6.65 -1.56
N TYR A 161 22.09 6.48 -1.94
CA TYR A 161 21.66 6.78 -3.30
C TYR A 161 21.68 8.29 -3.60
N MET A 162 21.25 9.14 -2.67
CA MET A 162 21.35 10.60 -2.83
C MET A 162 22.79 11.06 -3.01
N ASN A 163 23.74 10.47 -2.26
CA ASN A 163 25.17 10.71 -2.45
C ASN A 163 25.62 10.37 -3.87
N GLN A 164 25.21 9.21 -4.37
CA GLN A 164 25.52 8.77 -5.73
C GLN A 164 24.97 9.75 -6.78
N VAL A 165 23.71 10.15 -6.67
CA VAL A 165 23.04 11.05 -7.59
C VAL A 165 23.68 12.46 -7.58
N MET A 166 24.01 12.97 -6.41
CA MET A 166 24.58 14.31 -6.23
C MET A 166 26.10 14.36 -6.36
N LYS A 167 26.77 13.20 -6.42
CA LYS A 167 28.24 13.06 -6.35
C LYS A 167 28.80 13.68 -5.07
N THR A 168 28.18 13.37 -3.94
CA THR A 168 28.56 13.83 -2.59
C THR A 168 28.97 12.64 -1.72
N ASN A 169 29.44 12.89 -0.51
CA ASN A 169 29.84 11.86 0.45
C ASN A 169 29.36 12.22 1.86
N TYR A 170 28.07 12.52 2.00
CA TYR A 170 27.46 12.69 3.30
C TYR A 170 27.49 11.39 4.08
N LYS A 171 27.88 11.48 5.35
CA LYS A 171 27.85 10.35 6.27
C LYS A 171 26.85 10.66 7.39
N SER A 172 26.21 9.62 7.88
CA SER A 172 25.31 9.70 9.02
C SER A 172 25.72 8.68 10.08
N THR A 173 25.41 8.97 11.32
CA THR A 173 25.46 8.03 12.43
C THR A 173 24.03 7.63 12.80
N GLU A 174 23.85 6.62 13.63
CA GLU A 174 22.49 6.26 14.09
C GLU A 174 21.80 7.44 14.78
N ALA A 175 22.52 8.23 15.56
CA ALA A 175 21.99 9.39 16.27
C ALA A 175 21.60 10.56 15.34
N THR A 176 22.23 10.68 14.18
CA THR A 176 22.00 11.79 13.24
C THR A 176 21.24 11.39 12.00
N LEU A 177 20.88 10.10 11.84
CA LEU A 177 20.34 9.52 10.62
C LEU A 177 19.16 10.32 10.05
N LEU A 178 18.17 10.62 10.89
CA LEU A 178 16.97 11.36 10.43
C LEU A 178 17.29 12.81 10.07
N SER A 179 18.08 13.51 10.89
CA SER A 179 18.45 14.91 10.61
C SER A 179 19.31 15.03 9.36
N ASP A 180 20.25 14.11 9.18
CA ASP A 180 21.09 14.07 7.98
C ASP A 180 20.27 13.74 6.74
N PHE A 181 19.36 12.75 6.82
CA PHE A 181 18.44 12.42 5.75
C PHE A 181 17.61 13.63 5.32
N ILE A 182 17.00 14.36 6.27
CA ILE A 182 16.19 15.56 5.97
C ILE A 182 17.04 16.63 5.27
N LYS A 183 18.25 16.89 5.76
CA LYS A 183 19.17 17.84 5.18
C LYS A 183 19.54 17.48 3.74
N ILE A 184 20.00 16.24 3.53
CA ILE A 184 20.46 15.75 2.22
C ILE A 184 19.31 15.72 1.21
N LYS A 185 18.10 15.30 1.65
CA LYS A 185 16.90 15.34 0.83
C LYS A 185 16.54 16.77 0.43
N GLY A 186 16.66 17.73 1.34
CA GLY A 186 16.49 19.14 1.04
C GLY A 186 17.46 19.65 -0.04
N ASP A 187 18.72 19.23 0.01
CA ASP A 187 19.72 19.59 -0.99
C ASP A 187 19.45 18.91 -2.34
N LEU A 188 18.96 17.66 -2.35
CA LEU A 188 18.51 16.97 -3.56
C LEU A 188 17.33 17.71 -4.22
N SER A 189 16.33 18.12 -3.41
CA SER A 189 15.15 18.85 -3.88
C SER A 189 15.51 20.19 -4.51
N LYS A 190 16.46 20.95 -3.92
CA LYS A 190 16.96 22.20 -4.52
C LYS A 190 17.56 22.01 -5.92
N LYS A 191 18.03 20.81 -6.22
CA LYS A 191 18.53 20.42 -7.55
C LYS A 191 17.44 19.87 -8.48
N GLY A 192 16.20 19.75 -8.01
CA GLY A 192 15.08 19.18 -8.77
C GLY A 192 15.24 17.69 -9.07
N LEU A 193 15.98 16.96 -8.23
CA LEU A 193 16.33 15.54 -8.43
C LEU A 193 15.61 14.58 -7.47
N ASP A 194 14.73 15.08 -6.61
CA ASP A 194 13.97 14.32 -5.61
C ASP A 194 13.09 13.23 -6.23
N TYR A 195 12.61 13.42 -7.46
CA TYR A 195 11.86 12.38 -8.17
C TYR A 195 12.65 11.06 -8.31
N LYS A 196 13.99 11.14 -8.41
CA LYS A 196 14.85 9.95 -8.56
C LYS A 196 14.79 8.99 -7.38
N MET A 197 14.36 9.46 -6.22
CA MET A 197 14.14 8.59 -5.05
C MET A 197 13.02 7.58 -5.27
N LEU A 198 12.07 7.92 -6.13
CA LEU A 198 10.80 7.20 -6.30
C LEU A 198 10.68 6.56 -7.68
N SER A 199 11.25 7.21 -8.72
CA SER A 199 11.17 6.76 -10.11
C SER A 199 12.35 7.32 -10.92
N ASP A 200 12.77 6.57 -11.94
CA ASP A 200 13.70 7.09 -12.95
C ASP A 200 13.02 8.14 -13.88
N GLU A 201 11.69 8.04 -13.99
CA GLU A 201 10.88 8.86 -14.89
C GLU A 201 10.21 10.01 -14.12
N LYS A 202 10.66 11.25 -14.35
CA LYS A 202 10.10 12.43 -13.68
C LYS A 202 8.59 12.56 -13.89
N GLN A 203 8.10 12.20 -15.07
CA GLN A 203 6.67 12.29 -15.42
C GLN A 203 5.78 11.46 -14.48
N ASN A 204 6.26 10.32 -14.01
CA ASN A 204 5.53 9.48 -13.05
C ASN A 204 5.29 10.23 -11.74
N ILE A 205 6.31 10.97 -11.30
CA ILE A 205 6.24 11.73 -10.05
C ILE A 205 5.43 13.01 -10.22
N ASP A 206 5.50 13.67 -11.38
CA ASP A 206 4.67 14.82 -11.68
C ASP A 206 3.17 14.46 -11.64
N LEU A 207 2.79 13.28 -12.16
CA LEU A 207 1.41 12.79 -12.09
C LEU A 207 1.01 12.44 -10.64
N LEU A 208 1.85 11.72 -9.90
CA LEU A 208 1.64 11.44 -8.48
C LEU A 208 1.40 12.73 -7.69
N ASN A 209 2.29 13.72 -7.87
CA ASN A 209 2.18 15.02 -7.22
C ASN A 209 0.89 15.76 -7.58
N THR A 210 0.32 15.53 -8.78
CA THR A 210 -0.97 16.12 -9.18
C THR A 210 -2.13 15.54 -8.34
N ILE A 211 -2.04 14.27 -7.97
CA ILE A 211 -3.01 13.62 -7.09
C ILE A 211 -2.76 14.06 -5.64
N ASP A 212 -1.52 13.99 -5.18
CA ASP A 212 -1.16 14.26 -3.78
C ASP A 212 -1.36 15.72 -3.37
N ARG A 213 -1.32 16.67 -4.30
CA ARG A 213 -1.73 18.08 -4.03
C ARG A 213 -3.19 18.23 -3.61
N LYS A 214 -4.05 17.24 -3.89
CA LYS A 214 -5.45 17.22 -3.46
C LYS A 214 -5.66 16.57 -2.09
N ASN A 215 -4.57 16.07 -1.48
CA ASN A 215 -4.64 15.41 -0.17
C ASN A 215 -5.04 16.43 0.91
N PRO A 216 -6.18 16.24 1.58
CA PRO A 216 -6.68 17.17 2.59
C PRO A 216 -6.03 17.00 3.96
N SER A 217 -5.05 16.11 4.09
CA SER A 217 -4.43 15.75 5.37
C SER A 217 -3.73 16.93 6.04
N THR A 218 -3.82 16.99 7.35
CA THR A 218 -2.95 17.83 8.19
C THR A 218 -1.58 17.21 8.42
N TYR A 219 -1.36 15.99 7.91
CA TYR A 219 -0.14 15.19 8.09
C TYR A 219 0.19 14.90 9.57
N ALA A 220 -0.81 14.86 10.45
CA ALA A 220 -0.61 14.66 11.88
C ALA A 220 0.15 13.36 12.19
N PHE A 221 -0.20 12.26 11.52
CA PHE A 221 0.54 11.01 11.65
C PHE A 221 1.99 11.16 11.17
N ALA A 222 2.23 11.75 10.01
CA ALA A 222 3.59 11.95 9.49
C ALA A 222 4.47 12.75 10.44
N GLN A 223 3.91 13.77 11.08
CA GLN A 223 4.62 14.61 12.05
C GLN A 223 5.00 13.84 13.31
N LYS A 224 4.17 12.87 13.74
CA LYS A 224 4.38 12.10 14.98
C LYS A 224 5.16 10.80 14.76
N ALA A 225 5.02 10.15 13.60
CA ALA A 225 5.55 8.81 13.37
C ALA A 225 7.04 8.66 13.69
N PHE A 226 7.83 9.66 13.31
CA PHE A 226 9.28 9.62 13.56
C PHE A 226 9.68 9.88 15.02
N SER A 227 8.76 10.29 15.89
CA SER A 227 8.98 10.39 17.34
C SER A 227 8.55 9.14 18.10
N ILE A 228 7.90 8.19 17.42
CA ILE A 228 7.42 6.94 18.04
C ILE A 228 8.49 5.88 17.88
N GLN A 229 9.10 5.47 19.00
CA GLN A 229 10.24 4.55 19.02
C GLN A 229 9.94 3.21 18.36
N GLU A 230 8.72 2.70 18.51
CA GLU A 230 8.29 1.41 17.95
C GLU A 230 8.54 1.32 16.43
N TYR A 231 8.39 2.40 15.66
CA TYR A 231 8.62 2.39 14.22
C TYR A 231 10.11 2.35 13.81
N TRP A 232 11.02 2.63 14.75
CA TRP A 232 12.46 2.61 14.50
C TRP A 232 13.12 1.26 14.77
N GLU A 233 12.34 0.30 15.28
CA GLU A 233 12.83 -1.04 15.50
C GLU A 233 13.08 -1.78 14.19
N ASP A 234 13.94 -2.80 14.23
CA ASP A 234 14.08 -3.73 13.13
C ASP A 234 13.00 -4.81 13.24
N HIS A 235 12.01 -4.74 12.34
CA HIS A 235 10.91 -5.69 12.30
C HIS A 235 11.20 -6.90 11.41
N THR A 236 12.34 -6.96 10.72
CA THR A 236 12.67 -8.09 9.83
C THR A 236 12.70 -9.44 10.54
N PRO A 237 13.15 -9.56 11.81
CA PRO A 237 13.12 -10.83 12.53
C PRO A 237 11.71 -11.41 12.74
N LEU A 238 10.68 -10.55 12.79
CA LEU A 238 9.28 -11.00 12.96
C LEU A 238 8.82 -11.89 11.81
N THR A 239 9.35 -11.69 10.61
CA THR A 239 8.96 -12.42 9.39
C THR A 239 9.09 -13.93 9.56
N ARG A 240 10.07 -14.42 10.34
CA ARG A 240 10.26 -15.85 10.62
C ARG A 240 9.08 -16.52 11.35
N SER A 241 8.33 -15.72 12.11
CA SER A 241 7.19 -16.22 12.88
C SER A 241 5.85 -16.13 12.14
N VAL A 242 5.81 -15.38 11.03
CA VAL A 242 4.60 -15.19 10.22
C VAL A 242 4.49 -16.34 9.21
N LYS A 243 3.60 -17.30 9.49
CA LYS A 243 3.39 -18.50 8.66
C LYS A 243 2.35 -18.31 7.55
N ILE A 244 1.81 -17.11 7.42
CA ILE A 244 0.79 -16.78 6.43
C ILE A 244 1.43 -16.73 5.04
N PRO A 245 0.79 -17.26 3.97
CA PRO A 245 1.27 -17.11 2.61
C PRO A 245 1.61 -15.65 2.32
N THR A 246 2.82 -15.38 1.86
CA THR A 246 3.35 -14.02 1.68
C THR A 246 3.88 -13.83 0.28
N LEU A 247 3.40 -12.80 -0.41
CA LEU A 247 3.99 -12.32 -1.66
C LEU A 247 4.82 -11.06 -1.37
N ILE A 248 6.08 -11.09 -1.75
CA ILE A 248 6.98 -9.93 -1.71
C ILE A 248 7.16 -9.44 -3.13
N ILE A 249 6.72 -8.21 -3.42
CA ILE A 249 6.94 -7.55 -4.70
C ILE A 249 7.99 -6.46 -4.49
N THR A 250 9.09 -6.51 -5.21
CA THR A 250 10.19 -5.57 -5.05
C THR A 250 10.64 -4.98 -6.39
N GLY A 251 10.89 -3.68 -6.40
CA GLY A 251 11.44 -2.95 -7.53
C GLY A 251 12.97 -3.03 -7.55
N THR A 252 13.55 -3.50 -8.67
CA THR A 252 15.02 -3.58 -8.80
C THR A 252 15.70 -2.21 -8.82
N LYS A 253 14.89 -1.13 -8.92
CA LYS A 253 15.30 0.28 -8.91
C LYS A 253 14.64 1.05 -7.77
N ASP A 254 14.17 0.38 -6.73
CA ASP A 254 13.59 1.04 -5.57
C ASP A 254 14.68 1.64 -4.69
N HIS A 255 14.82 2.95 -4.79
CA HIS A 255 15.79 3.72 -4.00
C HIS A 255 15.20 4.30 -2.72
N SER A 256 13.88 4.14 -2.49
CA SER A 256 13.21 4.57 -1.26
C SER A 256 13.31 3.54 -0.15
N ILE A 257 13.32 2.25 -0.52
CA ILE A 257 13.42 1.17 0.46
C ILE A 257 14.83 0.57 0.47
N GLY A 258 15.50 0.61 -0.67
CA GLY A 258 16.73 -0.13 -0.91
C GLY A 258 16.43 -1.47 -1.57
N LYS A 259 16.89 -1.62 -2.81
CA LYS A 259 16.61 -2.76 -3.72
C LYS A 259 16.90 -4.15 -3.15
N ASN A 260 17.67 -4.24 -2.07
CA ASN A 260 18.05 -5.50 -1.44
C ASN A 260 17.36 -5.74 -0.09
N HIS A 261 16.50 -4.83 0.39
CA HIS A 261 15.89 -4.94 1.71
C HIS A 261 15.10 -6.24 1.89
N PHE A 262 14.37 -6.65 0.86
CA PHE A 262 13.57 -7.88 0.86
C PHE A 262 14.40 -9.15 1.16
N LYS A 263 15.70 -9.14 0.93
CA LYS A 263 16.62 -10.27 1.22
C LYS A 263 16.78 -10.53 2.72
N SER A 264 16.42 -9.56 3.56
CA SER A 264 16.40 -9.72 5.02
C SER A 264 15.12 -10.36 5.54
N PHE A 265 14.10 -10.54 4.68
CA PHE A 265 12.83 -11.17 5.04
C PHE A 265 12.98 -12.70 5.02
N SER A 266 12.31 -13.39 5.93
CA SER A 266 12.45 -14.84 6.11
C SER A 266 11.09 -15.49 6.42
N PHE A 267 10.04 -15.13 5.64
CA PHE A 267 8.73 -15.77 5.81
C PHE A 267 8.81 -17.25 5.42
N PRO A 268 8.25 -18.17 6.23
CA PRO A 268 8.28 -19.61 5.92
C PRO A 268 7.58 -19.99 4.60
N ASP A 269 6.53 -19.27 4.23
CA ASP A 269 5.80 -19.44 2.95
C ASP A 269 5.85 -18.13 2.17
N GLN A 270 6.97 -17.87 1.49
CA GLN A 270 7.13 -16.65 0.69
C GLN A 270 7.28 -16.93 -0.79
N GLN A 271 6.72 -16.03 -1.59
CA GLN A 271 6.95 -15.90 -3.02
C GLN A 271 7.54 -14.51 -3.26
N ILE A 272 8.50 -14.41 -4.18
CA ILE A 272 9.18 -13.14 -4.51
C ILE A 272 8.94 -12.82 -5.97
N ALA A 273 8.50 -11.60 -6.25
CA ALA A 273 8.37 -11.03 -7.59
C ALA A 273 9.28 -9.80 -7.68
N GLU A 274 10.42 -9.97 -8.36
CA GLU A 274 11.31 -8.85 -8.67
C GLU A 274 10.87 -8.21 -9.99
N ILE A 275 10.54 -6.92 -9.97
CA ILE A 275 10.05 -6.17 -11.13
C ILE A 275 11.02 -5.06 -11.46
N ASN A 276 11.36 -4.88 -12.74
CA ASN A 276 12.26 -3.82 -13.19
C ASN A 276 11.56 -2.45 -13.18
N GLY A 277 11.44 -1.85 -12.01
CA GLY A 277 10.80 -0.54 -11.77
C GLY A 277 11.25 0.06 -10.44
N GLY A 278 10.79 1.28 -10.17
CA GLY A 278 11.07 2.06 -8.98
C GLY A 278 10.14 1.74 -7.81
N HIS A 279 9.84 2.77 -7.01
CA HIS A 279 9.04 2.60 -5.78
C HIS A 279 7.54 2.39 -6.04
N PHE A 280 6.99 2.93 -7.13
CA PHE A 280 5.57 2.87 -7.44
C PHE A 280 5.26 1.84 -8.52
N LEU A 281 5.60 0.56 -8.30
CA LEU A 281 5.40 -0.55 -9.23
C LEU A 281 3.94 -0.71 -9.68
N TYR A 282 2.98 -0.45 -8.82
CA TYR A 282 1.55 -0.49 -9.14
C TYR A 282 1.14 0.50 -10.23
N TYR A 283 1.98 1.49 -10.51
CA TYR A 283 1.84 2.47 -11.59
C TYR A 283 2.85 2.23 -12.72
N GLU A 284 4.15 2.25 -12.40
CA GLU A 284 5.23 2.17 -13.40
C GLU A 284 5.24 0.85 -14.18
N LYS A 285 4.90 -0.23 -13.51
CA LYS A 285 4.89 -1.61 -14.02
C LYS A 285 3.58 -2.30 -13.69
N ASN A 286 2.48 -1.59 -13.96
CA ASN A 286 1.15 -2.01 -13.53
C ASN A 286 0.78 -3.43 -14.02
N LYS A 287 1.10 -3.80 -15.26
CA LYS A 287 0.81 -5.13 -15.79
C LYS A 287 1.47 -6.24 -14.99
N GLU A 288 2.77 -6.09 -14.73
CA GLU A 288 3.57 -7.04 -13.98
C GLU A 288 3.13 -7.09 -12.52
N PHE A 289 2.84 -5.94 -11.94
CA PHE A 289 2.35 -5.82 -10.56
C PHE A 289 1.00 -6.53 -10.39
N VAL A 290 0.00 -6.20 -11.22
CA VAL A 290 -1.33 -6.82 -11.18
C VAL A 290 -1.22 -8.32 -11.40
N LYS A 291 -0.41 -8.75 -12.38
CA LYS A 291 -0.19 -10.18 -12.64
C LYS A 291 0.38 -10.91 -11.41
N ALA A 292 1.39 -10.35 -10.75
CA ALA A 292 1.98 -10.96 -9.56
C ALA A 292 0.96 -11.12 -8.42
N VAL A 293 0.15 -10.09 -8.19
CA VAL A 293 -0.92 -10.12 -7.18
C VAL A 293 -1.99 -11.14 -7.55
N SER A 294 -2.52 -11.10 -8.77
CA SER A 294 -3.58 -12.02 -9.23
C SER A 294 -3.12 -13.48 -9.17
N ASP A 295 -1.89 -13.77 -9.63
CA ASP A 295 -1.33 -15.13 -9.56
C ASP A 295 -1.24 -15.64 -8.13
N PHE A 296 -0.82 -14.80 -7.20
CA PHE A 296 -0.74 -15.13 -5.79
C PHE A 296 -2.14 -15.40 -5.18
N ILE A 297 -3.12 -14.54 -5.47
CA ILE A 297 -4.51 -14.72 -5.00
C ILE A 297 -5.09 -16.02 -5.55
N HIS A 298 -4.99 -16.25 -6.86
CA HIS A 298 -5.51 -17.46 -7.48
C HIS A 298 -4.89 -18.74 -6.90
N LYS A 299 -3.59 -18.73 -6.66
CA LYS A 299 -2.90 -19.86 -6.02
C LYS A 299 -3.39 -20.09 -4.60
N THR A 300 -3.53 -19.04 -3.81
CA THR A 300 -3.95 -19.11 -2.40
C THR A 300 -5.42 -19.54 -2.27
N GLU A 301 -6.30 -19.12 -3.18
CA GLU A 301 -7.71 -19.54 -3.22
C GLU A 301 -7.91 -20.91 -3.89
N GLY A 302 -6.85 -21.54 -4.40
CA GLY A 302 -6.94 -22.86 -5.03
C GLY A 302 -7.60 -22.86 -6.41
N PHE A 303 -7.67 -21.71 -7.10
CA PHE A 303 -8.18 -21.65 -8.47
C PHE A 303 -7.20 -22.35 -9.43
N LYS A 304 -7.63 -23.46 -10.05
CA LYS A 304 -6.87 -24.07 -11.13
C LYS A 304 -6.90 -23.12 -12.34
N ARG A 305 -5.74 -22.65 -12.80
CA ARG A 305 -5.65 -22.02 -14.12
C ARG A 305 -6.11 -23.04 -15.16
N ASN A 306 -7.19 -22.77 -15.88
CA ASN A 306 -7.40 -23.38 -17.18
C ASN A 306 -6.29 -22.83 -18.08
N MET A 307 -5.23 -23.62 -18.28
CA MET A 307 -4.23 -23.33 -19.31
C MET A 307 -4.91 -23.62 -20.65
N ASN A 308 -5.44 -22.58 -21.28
CA ASN A 308 -5.78 -22.56 -22.69
C ASN A 308 -4.64 -21.93 -23.47
#